data_bd40c9f48f88ee53d5015983b1d92ff8
#
_entry.id   bd40c9f48f88ee53d5015983b1d92ff8
#
_cell.length_a   1.000
_cell.length_b   1.000
_cell.length_c   1.000
_cell.angle_alpha   90.00
_cell.angle_beta   90.00
_cell.angle_gamma   90.00
#
_symmetry.space_group_name_H-M   'P 1'
#
loop_
_entity.id
_entity.type
_entity.pdbx_description
1 polymer ?
#
loop_
_entity_poly.entity_id
_entity_poly.type
_entity_poly.pdbx_seq_one_letter_code
_entity_poly.pdbx_strand_id
1 'polypeptide(L)'
;MHISMAFLNKGDQVLVPNPGYPTYASASKIVEADIICYDLSPENNWLPNLASIESNNLSKVKIMWINYPNMPTGANATVEDLEKIAAFGKKHNILICHDNPYSFILNQKPISLLEINEYKSHVLELNSLSKSHNMAGWRLG
;
A
#
# COMPACT_ATOMS: atom_id res chain seq x y z
N MET A 1 10.48 0.94 7.02
CA MET A 1 11.94 0.70 6.88
C MET A 1 12.25 -0.79 6.66
N HIS A 2 11.98 -1.70 7.60
CA HIS A 2 12.36 -3.13 7.50
C HIS A 2 11.84 -3.80 6.21
N ILE A 3 10.63 -3.51 5.76
CA ILE A 3 10.08 -4.04 4.50
C ILE A 3 10.95 -3.61 3.31
N SER A 4 11.29 -2.32 3.22
CA SER A 4 12.16 -1.85 2.13
C SER A 4 13.52 -2.54 2.15
N MET A 5 14.11 -2.72 3.35
CA MET A 5 15.40 -3.41 3.49
C MET A 5 15.32 -4.91 3.18
N ALA A 6 14.17 -5.56 3.41
CA ALA A 6 14.00 -6.99 3.19
C ALA A 6 13.66 -7.36 1.73
N PHE A 7 12.96 -6.48 1.02
CA PHE A 7 12.38 -6.79 -0.29
C PHE A 7 12.94 -5.97 -1.45
N LEU A 8 13.79 -4.97 -1.20
CA LEU A 8 14.32 -4.08 -2.23
C LEU A 8 15.85 -4.13 -2.29
N ASN A 9 16.36 -4.00 -3.50
CA ASN A 9 17.75 -3.76 -3.80
C ASN A 9 17.88 -2.42 -4.53
N LYS A 10 19.13 -1.91 -4.61
CA LYS A 10 19.46 -0.75 -5.43
C LYS A 10 18.97 -0.93 -6.87
N GLY A 11 18.22 0.06 -7.38
CA GLY A 11 17.67 0.09 -8.72
C GLY A 11 16.38 -0.71 -8.92
N ASP A 12 15.84 -1.37 -7.88
CA ASP A 12 14.46 -1.81 -7.87
C ASP A 12 13.51 -0.61 -7.84
N GLN A 13 12.27 -0.79 -8.27
CA GLN A 13 11.27 0.26 -8.33
C GLN A 13 10.14 0.01 -7.34
N VAL A 14 9.58 1.10 -6.79
CA VAL A 14 8.48 1.08 -5.82
C VAL A 14 7.38 2.02 -6.26
N LEU A 15 6.16 1.51 -6.33
CA LEU A 15 4.95 2.31 -6.55
C LEU A 15 4.50 2.94 -5.22
N VAL A 16 4.35 4.26 -5.21
CA VAL A 16 4.00 5.05 -4.02
C VAL A 16 2.82 5.96 -4.33
N PRO A 17 1.77 5.98 -3.48
CA PRO A 17 0.61 6.83 -3.71
C PRO A 17 0.93 8.32 -3.54
N ASN A 18 0.29 9.16 -4.36
CA ASN A 18 0.32 10.61 -4.29
C ASN A 18 -1.12 11.18 -4.35
N PRO A 19 -1.65 11.80 -3.28
CA PRO A 19 -1.02 12.01 -1.97
C PRO A 19 -0.86 10.69 -1.18
N GLY A 20 0.13 10.65 -0.29
CA GLY A 20 0.39 9.46 0.53
C GLY A 20 1.34 9.74 1.70
N TYR A 21 1.56 8.73 2.53
CA TYR A 21 2.45 8.86 3.69
C TYR A 21 3.91 8.94 3.24
N PRO A 22 4.64 10.02 3.62
CA PRO A 22 6.01 10.28 3.10
C PRO A 22 7.02 9.17 3.38
N THR A 23 6.79 8.35 4.41
CA THR A 23 7.70 7.28 4.80
C THR A 23 7.86 6.20 3.73
N TYR A 24 6.85 5.96 2.89
CA TYR A 24 6.97 4.95 1.82
C TYR A 24 8.11 5.30 0.85
N ALA A 25 8.13 6.55 0.38
CA ALA A 25 9.20 7.04 -0.48
C ALA A 25 10.54 7.14 0.26
N SER A 26 10.54 7.71 1.48
CA SER A 26 11.78 7.94 2.24
C SER A 26 12.48 6.62 2.60
N ALA A 27 11.73 5.62 3.06
CA ALA A 27 12.30 4.32 3.41
C ALA A 27 12.84 3.56 2.18
N SER A 28 12.22 3.74 1.01
CA SER A 28 12.67 3.12 -0.23
C SER A 28 13.94 3.79 -0.78
N LYS A 29 14.06 5.12 -0.62
CA LYS A 29 15.28 5.85 -1.00
C LYS A 29 16.52 5.45 -0.18
N ILE A 30 16.34 5.05 1.09
CA ILE A 30 17.47 4.60 1.94
C ILE A 30 18.17 3.38 1.36
N VAL A 31 17.43 2.52 0.67
CA VAL A 31 17.97 1.32 -0.01
C VAL A 31 18.27 1.56 -1.49
N GLU A 32 18.32 2.82 -1.91
CA GLU A 32 18.59 3.24 -3.29
C GLU A 32 17.62 2.66 -4.33
N ALA A 33 16.35 2.45 -3.94
CA ALA A 33 15.28 2.09 -4.85
C ALA A 33 14.67 3.33 -5.52
N ASP A 34 14.26 3.19 -6.78
CA ASP A 34 13.61 4.24 -7.55
C ASP A 34 12.13 4.35 -7.20
N ILE A 35 11.64 5.58 -7.04
CA ILE A 35 10.25 5.85 -6.68
C ILE A 35 9.45 6.19 -7.93
N ILE A 36 8.36 5.47 -8.14
CA ILE A 36 7.33 5.77 -9.13
C ILE A 36 6.07 6.19 -8.38
N CYS A 37 5.71 7.48 -8.44
CA CYS A 37 4.46 7.95 -7.88
C CYS A 37 3.29 7.59 -8.80
N TYR A 38 2.18 7.18 -8.20
CA TYR A 38 0.89 7.08 -8.87
C TYR A 38 -0.12 7.99 -8.19
N ASP A 39 -0.87 8.75 -8.99
CA ASP A 39 -1.77 9.76 -8.46
C ASP A 39 -3.10 9.13 -8.02
N LEU A 40 -3.56 9.59 -6.87
CA LEU A 40 -4.89 9.35 -6.34
C LEU A 40 -5.70 10.63 -6.53
N SER A 41 -6.89 10.54 -7.11
CA SER A 41 -7.73 11.71 -7.37
C SER A 41 -9.19 11.48 -6.98
N PRO A 42 -9.93 12.56 -6.69
CA PRO A 42 -11.36 12.47 -6.37
C PRO A 42 -12.17 11.82 -7.49
N GLU A 43 -11.80 12.05 -8.75
CA GLU A 43 -12.49 11.51 -9.94
C GLU A 43 -12.44 9.98 -9.97
N ASN A 44 -11.42 9.38 -9.35
CA ASN A 44 -11.27 7.93 -9.23
C ASN A 44 -11.49 7.45 -7.77
N ASN A 45 -12.28 8.19 -6.99
CA ASN A 45 -12.57 7.87 -5.58
C ASN A 45 -11.30 7.65 -4.73
N TRP A 46 -10.22 8.31 -5.06
CA TRP A 46 -8.91 8.16 -4.42
C TRP A 46 -8.33 6.73 -4.50
N LEU A 47 -8.73 5.99 -5.53
CA LEU A 47 -8.18 4.66 -5.85
C LEU A 47 -7.09 4.76 -6.93
N PRO A 48 -6.14 3.82 -6.97
CA PRO A 48 -5.14 3.79 -8.03
C PRO A 48 -5.78 3.49 -9.39
N ASN A 49 -5.39 4.24 -10.41
CA ASN A 49 -5.72 3.89 -11.79
C ASN A 49 -4.77 2.81 -12.28
N LEU A 50 -5.14 1.54 -12.05
CA LEU A 50 -4.29 0.39 -12.36
C LEU A 50 -3.96 0.29 -13.86
N ALA A 51 -4.89 0.68 -14.75
CA ALA A 51 -4.64 0.68 -16.19
C ALA A 51 -3.56 1.70 -16.60
N SER A 52 -3.57 2.88 -15.96
CA SER A 52 -2.52 3.88 -16.16
C SER A 52 -1.17 3.41 -15.63
N ILE A 53 -1.15 2.76 -14.47
CA ILE A 53 0.08 2.18 -13.90
C ILE A 53 0.61 1.10 -14.82
N GLU A 54 -0.25 0.22 -15.34
CA GLU A 54 0.11 -0.89 -16.21
C GLU A 54 0.68 -0.46 -17.57
N SER A 55 0.37 0.76 -18.03
CA SER A 55 0.95 1.31 -19.26
C SER A 55 2.46 1.59 -19.16
N ASN A 56 3.03 1.56 -17.96
CA ASN A 56 4.46 1.75 -17.73
C ASN A 56 5.22 0.42 -17.72
N ASN A 57 6.55 0.49 -17.83
CA ASN A 57 7.39 -0.69 -17.65
C ASN A 57 7.48 -1.07 -16.17
N LEU A 58 6.83 -2.15 -15.77
CA LEU A 58 6.77 -2.65 -14.39
C LEU A 58 7.83 -3.71 -14.07
N SER A 59 8.75 -4.04 -14.97
CA SER A 59 9.68 -5.17 -14.82
C SER A 59 10.60 -5.08 -13.58
N LYS A 60 10.88 -3.86 -13.12
CA LYS A 60 11.70 -3.60 -11.93
C LYS A 60 10.87 -3.29 -10.67
N VAL A 61 9.56 -3.20 -10.79
CA VAL A 61 8.69 -2.88 -9.66
C VAL A 61 8.59 -4.11 -8.74
N LYS A 62 8.92 -3.93 -7.46
CA LYS A 62 8.87 -4.99 -6.44
C LYS A 62 7.76 -4.79 -5.44
N ILE A 63 7.47 -3.54 -5.09
CA ILE A 63 6.50 -3.18 -4.06
C ILE A 63 5.54 -2.13 -4.61
N MET A 64 4.27 -2.26 -4.25
CA MET A 64 3.27 -1.21 -4.35
C MET A 64 2.71 -0.93 -2.95
N TRP A 65 2.90 0.28 -2.47
CA TRP A 65 2.30 0.74 -1.23
C TRP A 65 0.88 1.21 -1.46
N ILE A 66 -0.04 0.76 -0.62
CA ILE A 66 -1.41 1.25 -0.53
C ILE A 66 -1.76 1.54 0.93
N ASN A 67 -2.74 2.42 1.15
CA ASN A 67 -3.20 2.77 2.49
C ASN A 67 -4.71 3.05 2.45
N TYR A 68 -5.51 2.17 3.04
CA TYR A 68 -6.97 2.32 3.16
C TYR A 68 -7.44 1.82 4.52
N PRO A 69 -8.18 2.63 5.30
CA PRO A 69 -8.56 4.03 5.00
C PRO A 69 -7.35 4.91 4.71
N ASN A 70 -7.45 5.78 3.70
CA ASN A 70 -6.31 6.52 3.15
C ASN A 70 -5.94 7.75 4.00
N MET A 71 -4.67 7.96 4.21
CA MET A 71 -4.11 9.18 4.75
C MET A 71 -3.36 9.93 3.62
N PRO A 72 -3.72 11.20 3.31
CA PRO A 72 -4.49 12.13 4.14
C PRO A 72 -5.97 12.28 3.76
N THR A 73 -6.49 11.57 2.75
CA THR A 73 -7.79 11.87 2.14
C THR A 73 -8.99 11.38 2.96
N GLY A 74 -8.79 10.36 3.81
CA GLY A 74 -9.86 9.69 4.54
C GLY A 74 -10.68 8.71 3.68
N ALA A 75 -10.33 8.54 2.41
CA ALA A 75 -11.07 7.66 1.50
C ALA A 75 -10.94 6.18 1.95
N ASN A 76 -12.05 5.44 1.81
CA ASN A 76 -12.07 4.00 2.01
C ASN A 76 -12.01 3.28 0.65
N ALA A 77 -11.52 2.04 0.69
CA ALA A 77 -11.65 1.09 -0.41
C ALA A 77 -12.71 0.04 -0.06
N THR A 78 -13.38 -0.50 -1.06
CA THR A 78 -14.23 -1.68 -0.88
C THR A 78 -13.38 -2.97 -0.93
N VAL A 79 -13.97 -4.11 -0.57
CA VAL A 79 -13.32 -5.42 -0.71
C VAL A 79 -12.98 -5.67 -2.19
N GLU A 80 -13.90 -5.33 -3.10
CA GLU A 80 -13.72 -5.48 -4.55
C GLU A 80 -12.56 -4.61 -5.09
N ASP A 81 -12.37 -3.41 -4.53
CA ASP A 81 -11.25 -2.54 -4.92
C ASP A 81 -9.92 -3.14 -4.47
N LEU A 82 -9.86 -3.62 -3.23
CA LEU A 82 -8.67 -4.28 -2.70
C LEU A 82 -8.35 -5.57 -3.45
N GLU A 83 -9.38 -6.32 -3.87
CA GLU A 83 -9.23 -7.53 -4.68
C GLU A 83 -8.61 -7.23 -6.05
N LYS A 84 -9.07 -6.17 -6.74
CA LYS A 84 -8.48 -5.71 -8.01
C LYS A 84 -7.00 -5.33 -7.84
N ILE A 85 -6.67 -4.63 -6.75
CA ILE A 85 -5.29 -4.25 -6.46
C ILE A 85 -4.43 -5.49 -6.17
N ALA A 86 -4.94 -6.45 -5.39
CA ALA A 86 -4.23 -7.69 -5.09
C ALA A 86 -4.02 -8.55 -6.34
N ALA A 87 -5.04 -8.64 -7.22
CA ALA A 87 -4.96 -9.32 -8.52
C ALA A 87 -3.89 -8.67 -9.42
N PHE A 88 -3.82 -7.33 -9.45
CA PHE A 88 -2.76 -6.60 -10.15
C PHE A 88 -1.37 -6.97 -9.61
N GLY A 89 -1.20 -7.01 -8.29
CA GLY A 89 0.05 -7.43 -7.66
C GLY A 89 0.47 -8.85 -8.10
N LYS A 90 -0.46 -9.80 -8.05
CA LYS A 90 -0.22 -11.19 -8.51
C LYS A 90 0.16 -11.25 -9.99
N LYS A 91 -0.59 -10.54 -10.85
CA LYS A 91 -0.36 -10.49 -12.31
C LYS A 91 1.04 -10.03 -12.67
N HIS A 92 1.56 -9.03 -11.97
CA HIS A 92 2.84 -8.40 -12.27
C HIS A 92 3.97 -8.84 -11.33
N ASN A 93 3.73 -9.81 -10.45
CA ASN A 93 4.67 -10.28 -9.41
C ASN A 93 5.19 -9.12 -8.54
N ILE A 94 4.25 -8.24 -8.13
CA ILE A 94 4.50 -7.09 -7.25
C ILE A 94 3.91 -7.38 -5.88
N LEU A 95 4.68 -7.17 -4.81
CA LEU A 95 4.18 -7.26 -3.44
C LEU A 95 3.31 -6.05 -3.11
N ILE A 96 2.04 -6.27 -2.82
CA ILE A 96 1.13 -5.23 -2.34
C ILE A 96 1.33 -5.07 -0.82
N CYS A 97 1.82 -3.91 -0.41
CA CYS A 97 1.99 -3.55 1.00
C CYS A 97 0.85 -2.64 1.43
N HIS A 98 -0.12 -3.19 2.15
CA HIS A 98 -1.25 -2.46 2.67
C HIS A 98 -0.96 -1.95 4.08
N ASP A 99 -0.75 -0.64 4.20
CA ASP A 99 -0.65 0.04 5.49
C ASP A 99 -2.05 0.34 6.01
N ASN A 100 -2.50 -0.40 7.03
CA ASN A 100 -3.88 -0.41 7.51
C ASN A 100 -4.01 -0.03 9.00
N PRO A 101 -3.50 1.12 9.45
CA PRO A 101 -3.61 1.52 10.86
C PRO A 101 -4.95 2.13 11.24
N TYR A 102 -5.82 2.41 10.25
CA TYR A 102 -7.05 3.18 10.46
C TYR A 102 -8.34 2.35 10.35
N SER A 103 -8.29 1.09 9.93
CA SER A 103 -9.50 0.29 9.68
C SER A 103 -10.39 0.08 10.90
N PHE A 104 -9.85 0.17 12.10
CA PHE A 104 -10.62 0.07 13.34
C PHE A 104 -11.16 1.41 13.87
N ILE A 105 -10.90 2.53 13.15
CA ILE A 105 -11.35 3.85 13.58
C ILE A 105 -12.66 4.19 12.88
N LEU A 106 -13.74 4.37 13.66
CA LEU A 106 -15.08 4.73 13.16
C LEU A 106 -15.57 3.87 11.98
N ASN A 107 -15.12 2.62 11.91
CA ASN A 107 -15.45 1.70 10.85
C ASN A 107 -16.18 0.47 11.45
N GLN A 108 -17.43 0.26 11.02
CA GLN A 108 -18.25 -0.86 11.49
C GLN A 108 -17.81 -2.21 10.92
N LYS A 109 -17.16 -2.20 9.75
CA LYS A 109 -16.65 -3.41 9.08
C LYS A 109 -15.21 -3.15 8.66
N PRO A 110 -14.23 -3.33 9.55
CA PRO A 110 -12.82 -3.33 9.16
C PRO A 110 -12.60 -4.36 8.07
N ILE A 111 -11.83 -3.99 7.05
CA ILE A 111 -11.48 -4.89 5.94
C ILE A 111 -9.99 -5.18 5.98
N SER A 112 -9.62 -6.39 5.56
CA SER A 112 -8.23 -6.83 5.47
C SER A 112 -7.98 -7.49 4.11
N LEU A 113 -6.88 -7.14 3.48
CA LEU A 113 -6.39 -7.82 2.27
C LEU A 113 -6.11 -9.30 2.52
N LEU A 114 -5.78 -9.68 3.75
CA LEU A 114 -5.49 -11.05 4.14
C LEU A 114 -6.74 -11.94 4.18
N GLU A 115 -7.95 -11.37 4.12
CA GLU A 115 -9.19 -12.13 3.97
C GLU A 115 -9.34 -12.71 2.55
N ILE A 116 -8.66 -12.12 1.55
CA ILE A 116 -8.70 -12.56 0.16
C ILE A 116 -7.68 -13.69 -0.05
N ASN A 117 -8.10 -14.93 0.18
CA ASN A 117 -7.21 -16.10 0.20
C ASN A 117 -6.37 -16.30 -1.06
N GLU A 118 -6.92 -15.97 -2.22
CA GLU A 118 -6.28 -16.18 -3.54
C GLU A 118 -4.98 -15.39 -3.71
N TYR A 119 -4.83 -14.25 -3.02
CA TYR A 119 -3.72 -13.32 -3.24
C TYR A 119 -2.74 -13.22 -2.06
N LYS A 120 -2.91 -14.03 -1.00
CA LYS A 120 -2.10 -13.96 0.23
C LYS A 120 -0.59 -14.01 0.02
N SER A 121 -0.13 -14.71 -1.01
CA SER A 121 1.30 -14.81 -1.34
C SER A 121 1.90 -13.53 -1.93
N HIS A 122 1.06 -12.57 -2.35
CA HIS A 122 1.46 -11.30 -2.95
C HIS A 122 1.04 -10.09 -2.12
N VAL A 123 0.64 -10.31 -0.87
CA VAL A 123 0.11 -9.28 0.01
C VAL A 123 0.85 -9.28 1.33
N LEU A 124 1.20 -8.10 1.80
CA LEU A 124 1.65 -7.84 3.16
C LEU A 124 0.74 -6.77 3.77
N GLU A 125 0.11 -7.05 4.90
CA GLU A 125 -0.68 -6.06 5.62
C GLU A 125 0.02 -5.65 6.91
N LEU A 126 0.06 -4.33 7.15
CA LEU A 126 0.59 -3.75 8.37
C LEU A 126 -0.54 -3.09 9.14
N ASN A 127 -0.59 -3.40 10.42
CA ASN A 127 -1.48 -2.73 11.35
C ASN A 127 -0.68 -1.95 12.39
N SER A 128 -1.34 -1.12 13.19
CA SER A 128 -0.70 -0.35 14.25
C SER A 128 -1.69 -0.01 15.35
N LEU A 129 -1.26 -0.15 16.59
CA LEU A 129 -2.02 0.31 17.76
C LEU A 129 -1.91 1.81 18.00
N SER A 130 -1.02 2.48 17.25
CA SER A 130 -0.76 3.93 17.42
C SER A 130 -2.00 4.79 17.25
N LYS A 131 -2.90 4.41 16.33
CA LYS A 131 -4.10 5.20 15.97
C LYS A 131 -5.35 4.67 16.65
N SER A 132 -5.67 3.41 16.43
CA SER A 132 -6.91 2.79 16.94
C SER A 132 -6.97 2.70 18.47
N HIS A 133 -5.82 2.59 19.14
CA HIS A 133 -5.74 2.40 20.60
C HIS A 133 -5.02 3.56 21.31
N ASN A 134 -4.72 4.67 20.60
CA ASN A 134 -3.99 5.81 21.16
C ASN A 134 -2.64 5.43 21.82
N MET A 135 -1.96 4.43 21.25
CA MET A 135 -0.73 3.85 21.81
C MET A 135 0.51 4.18 20.98
N ALA A 136 0.58 5.39 20.40
CA ALA A 136 1.67 5.78 19.51
C ALA A 136 3.07 5.66 20.15
N GLY A 137 3.19 5.94 21.44
CA GLY A 137 4.47 5.85 22.18
C GLY A 137 4.97 4.42 22.41
N TRP A 138 4.10 3.42 22.33
CA TRP A 138 4.44 2.00 22.61
C TRP A 138 5.16 1.32 21.45
N ARG A 139 5.08 1.89 20.25
CA ARG A 139 5.69 1.37 19.02
C ARG A 139 5.27 -0.08 18.72
N LEU A 140 3.98 -0.40 18.87
CA LEU A 140 3.37 -1.70 18.61
C LEU A 140 2.48 -1.68 17.36
N GLY A 141 2.55 -2.77 16.60
CA GLY A 141 1.73 -3.01 15.42
C GLY A 141 1.95 -4.43 14.91
#